data_f29e7a632d25c40d19ea2ad3d73c3f77
#
_entry.id   f29e7a632d25c40d19ea2ad3d73c3f77
#
_cell.length_a   1.000
_cell.length_b   1.000
_cell.length_c   1.000
_cell.angle_alpha   90.00
_cell.angle_beta   90.00
_cell.angle_gamma   90.00
#
_symmetry.space_group_name_H-M   'P 1'
#
loop_
_entity.id
_entity.type
_entity.pdbx_description
1 polymer ?
#
loop_
_entity_poly.entity_id
_entity_poly.type
_entity_poly.pdbx_seq_one_letter_code
_entity_poly.pdbx_strand_id
1 'polypeptide(L)'
;TMILFQEKWRRKTLLLFTGQFLYAFAYGSTLMLVLYFTQAREWDIVDAIKIVGYSYGIGAFGYIAAAIVGEFFLIRRNTIILWALCGSIAFIMLIWWAESWNQVLIVYGLMTLFFYGAYAVMATFIAENFPAELRATAASFSGTLAINLGFGLGPLAITYAATNFGWNMGYTYVGIIPIVLAAIIFMFLKPVPREDVF
;
A
#
# COMPACT_ATOMS: atom_id res chain seq x y z
N THR A 1 -6.34 16.88 -18.23
CA THR A 1 -6.98 15.77 -17.46
C THR A 1 -7.99 15.01 -18.32
N MET A 2 -8.81 15.69 -19.14
CA MET A 2 -9.81 15.02 -20.01
C MET A 2 -9.20 14.00 -20.98
N ILE A 3 -7.97 14.19 -21.44
CA ILE A 3 -7.29 13.27 -22.36
C ILE A 3 -7.10 11.88 -21.73
N LEU A 4 -6.90 11.77 -20.41
CA LEU A 4 -6.78 10.50 -19.70
C LEU A 4 -8.05 9.65 -19.74
N PHE A 5 -9.21 10.27 -19.99
CA PHE A 5 -10.51 9.60 -20.04
C PHE A 5 -10.98 9.26 -21.47
N GLN A 6 -10.18 9.58 -22.49
CA GLN A 6 -10.41 9.09 -23.83
C GLN A 6 -10.30 7.57 -23.89
N GLU A 7 -11.00 6.91 -24.82
CA GLU A 7 -11.08 5.44 -24.92
C GLU A 7 -9.72 4.74 -24.83
N LYS A 8 -8.71 5.31 -25.48
CA LYS A 8 -7.34 4.77 -25.50
C LYS A 8 -6.70 4.64 -24.10
N TRP A 9 -6.94 5.58 -23.21
CA TRP A 9 -6.26 5.69 -21.92
C TRP A 9 -7.17 5.39 -20.73
N ARG A 10 -8.50 5.49 -20.90
CA ARG A 10 -9.48 5.39 -19.82
C ARG A 10 -9.32 4.15 -18.94
N ARG A 11 -9.25 2.97 -19.55
CA ARG A 11 -9.09 1.71 -18.80
C ARG A 11 -7.84 1.72 -17.95
N LYS A 12 -6.69 2.10 -18.53
CA LYS A 12 -5.42 2.16 -17.84
C LYS A 12 -5.42 3.17 -16.70
N THR A 13 -5.95 4.36 -16.95
CA THR A 13 -6.09 5.42 -15.94
C THR A 13 -6.93 4.97 -14.76
N LEU A 14 -8.09 4.36 -15.01
CA LEU A 14 -8.98 3.87 -13.96
C LEU A 14 -8.35 2.73 -13.15
N LEU A 15 -7.69 1.77 -13.79
CA LEU A 15 -7.01 0.68 -13.09
C LEU A 15 -5.86 1.20 -12.21
N LEU A 16 -5.05 2.13 -12.72
CA LEU A 16 -3.97 2.74 -11.95
C LEU A 16 -4.53 3.56 -10.78
N PHE A 17 -5.54 4.39 -11.02
CA PHE A 17 -6.17 5.18 -9.96
C PHE A 17 -6.75 4.29 -8.87
N THR A 18 -7.56 3.30 -9.25
CA THR A 18 -8.23 2.42 -8.28
C THR A 18 -7.24 1.55 -7.50
N GLY A 19 -6.25 0.96 -8.19
CA GLY A 19 -5.20 0.19 -7.54
C GLY A 19 -4.38 1.03 -6.55
N GLN A 20 -4.00 2.23 -6.95
CA GLN A 20 -3.26 3.16 -6.11
C GLN A 20 -4.09 3.68 -4.93
N PHE A 21 -5.35 4.00 -5.17
CA PHE A 21 -6.29 4.40 -4.13
C PHE A 21 -6.47 3.32 -3.07
N LEU A 22 -6.77 2.08 -3.48
CA LEU A 22 -6.97 0.97 -2.55
C LEU A 22 -5.70 0.64 -1.78
N TYR A 23 -4.54 0.72 -2.42
CA TYR A 23 -3.25 0.54 -1.76
C TYR A 23 -3.04 1.60 -0.68
N ALA A 24 -3.23 2.87 -1.02
CA ALA A 24 -3.08 3.99 -0.10
C ALA A 24 -4.16 4.01 0.99
N PHE A 25 -5.37 3.54 0.68
CA PHE A 25 -6.46 3.40 1.65
C PHE A 25 -6.13 2.35 2.72
N ALA A 26 -5.66 1.18 2.30
CA ALA A 26 -5.18 0.15 3.21
C ALA A 26 -4.02 0.65 4.08
N TYR A 27 -3.06 1.32 3.46
CA TYR A 27 -1.93 1.89 4.17
C TYR A 27 -2.34 3.03 5.12
N GLY A 28 -3.22 3.92 4.71
CA GLY A 28 -3.75 4.99 5.56
C GLY A 28 -4.44 4.44 6.82
N SER A 29 -5.12 3.30 6.73
CA SER A 29 -5.72 2.66 7.90
C SER A 29 -4.69 2.28 8.97
N THR A 30 -3.46 1.97 8.59
CA THR A 30 -2.39 1.58 9.52
C THR A 30 -1.91 2.73 10.42
N LEU A 31 -2.24 3.97 10.08
CA LEU A 31 -1.96 5.13 10.95
C LEU A 31 -2.70 5.03 12.31
N MET A 32 -3.77 4.24 12.37
CA MET A 32 -4.52 4.00 13.60
C MET A 32 -4.01 2.79 14.41
N LEU A 33 -2.90 2.17 14.04
CA LEU A 33 -2.36 0.99 14.76
C LEU A 33 -1.94 1.30 16.21
N VAL A 34 -1.53 2.54 16.52
CA VAL A 34 -1.29 2.94 17.91
C VAL A 34 -2.57 2.79 18.74
N LEU A 35 -3.71 3.24 18.21
CA LEU A 35 -5.01 3.08 18.88
C LEU A 35 -5.41 1.59 18.98
N TYR A 36 -5.14 0.79 17.96
CA TYR A 36 -5.36 -0.64 18.02
C TYR A 36 -4.58 -1.31 19.14
N PHE A 37 -3.28 -1.02 19.28
CA PHE A 37 -2.45 -1.60 20.33
C PHE A 37 -2.89 -1.15 21.72
N THR A 38 -3.31 0.09 21.89
CA THR A 38 -3.76 0.61 23.20
C THR A 38 -5.17 0.18 23.55
N GLN A 39 -6.11 0.16 22.60
CA GLN A 39 -7.53 -0.08 22.89
C GLN A 39 -7.93 -1.56 22.77
N ALA A 40 -7.36 -2.29 21.79
CA ALA A 40 -7.71 -3.69 21.57
C ALA A 40 -6.77 -4.66 22.27
N ARG A 41 -5.50 -4.27 22.48
CA ARG A 41 -4.48 -5.12 23.10
C ARG A 41 -4.05 -4.64 24.48
N GLU A 42 -4.63 -3.53 24.96
CA GLU A 42 -4.39 -2.95 26.28
C GLU A 42 -2.89 -2.66 26.56
N TRP A 43 -2.13 -2.37 25.51
CA TRP A 43 -0.72 -2.03 25.65
C TRP A 43 -0.55 -0.61 26.18
N ASP A 44 0.52 -0.39 26.93
CA ASP A 44 0.93 0.96 27.31
C ASP A 44 1.20 1.82 26.06
N ILE A 45 0.79 3.08 26.11
CA ILE A 45 0.91 4.02 24.97
C ILE A 45 2.36 4.19 24.52
N VAL A 46 3.32 4.15 25.44
CA VAL A 46 4.75 4.31 25.14
C VAL A 46 5.23 3.10 24.34
N ASP A 47 4.83 1.89 24.72
CA ASP A 47 5.21 0.66 24.01
C ASP A 47 4.51 0.57 22.64
N ALA A 48 3.28 1.01 22.55
CA ALA A 48 2.57 1.13 21.26
C ALA A 48 3.28 2.11 20.30
N ILE A 49 3.74 3.26 20.79
CA ILE A 49 4.49 4.22 19.97
C ILE A 49 5.87 3.66 19.58
N LYS A 50 6.58 3.02 20.51
CA LYS A 50 7.90 2.40 20.22
C LYS A 50 7.80 1.36 19.12
N ILE A 51 6.81 0.45 19.17
CA ILE A 51 6.69 -0.61 18.18
C ILE A 51 6.36 -0.06 16.81
N VAL A 52 5.53 0.97 16.73
CA VAL A 52 5.26 1.70 15.50
C VAL A 52 6.55 2.32 14.98
N GLY A 53 7.29 3.05 15.80
CA GLY A 53 8.55 3.70 15.40
C GLY A 53 9.60 2.73 14.89
N TYR A 54 9.82 1.60 15.58
CA TYR A 54 10.75 0.56 15.13
C TYR A 54 10.31 -0.09 13.82
N SER A 55 9.02 -0.38 13.67
CA SER A 55 8.48 -0.97 12.45
C SER A 55 8.62 -0.04 11.25
N TYR A 56 8.41 1.27 11.44
CA TYR A 56 8.67 2.25 10.39
C TYR A 56 10.15 2.35 10.02
N GLY A 57 11.06 2.23 11.00
CA GLY A 57 12.49 2.14 10.75
C GLY A 57 12.85 0.94 9.87
N ILE A 58 12.27 -0.24 10.13
CA ILE A 58 12.42 -1.43 9.28
C ILE A 58 11.83 -1.17 7.89
N GLY A 59 10.68 -0.52 7.82
CA GLY A 59 10.00 -0.15 6.58
C GLY A 59 10.86 0.66 5.61
N ALA A 60 11.76 1.51 6.13
CA ALA A 60 12.67 2.30 5.30
C ALA A 60 13.56 1.42 4.41
N PHE A 61 13.99 0.26 4.87
CA PHE A 61 14.75 -0.69 4.06
C PHE A 61 13.91 -1.30 2.92
N GLY A 62 12.59 -1.30 3.06
CA GLY A 62 11.67 -1.76 2.03
C GLY A 62 11.74 -0.94 0.75
N TYR A 63 12.00 0.37 0.84
CA TYR A 63 12.21 1.22 -0.33
C TYR A 63 13.43 0.78 -1.14
N ILE A 64 14.53 0.52 -0.46
CA ILE A 64 15.78 0.08 -1.08
C ILE A 64 15.58 -1.30 -1.71
N ALA A 65 15.00 -2.23 -0.98
CA ALA A 65 14.74 -3.59 -1.46
C ALA A 65 13.82 -3.59 -2.68
N ALA A 66 12.71 -2.84 -2.66
CA ALA A 66 11.79 -2.77 -3.79
C ALA A 66 12.42 -2.08 -5.01
N ALA A 67 13.21 -1.02 -4.80
CA ALA A 67 13.93 -0.36 -5.88
C ALA A 67 14.91 -1.32 -6.57
N ILE A 68 15.71 -2.05 -5.80
CA ILE A 68 16.66 -3.05 -6.33
C ILE A 68 15.91 -4.16 -7.06
N VAL A 69 14.87 -4.73 -6.46
CA VAL A 69 14.12 -5.83 -7.08
C VAL A 69 13.39 -5.34 -8.34
N GLY A 70 12.78 -4.18 -8.30
CA GLY A 70 12.07 -3.58 -9.43
C GLY A 70 12.99 -3.15 -10.57
N GLU A 71 14.25 -2.82 -10.28
CA GLU A 71 15.21 -2.40 -11.29
C GLU A 71 16.01 -3.58 -11.88
N PHE A 72 16.43 -4.55 -11.07
CA PHE A 72 17.37 -5.58 -11.49
C PHE A 72 16.74 -6.97 -11.69
N PHE A 73 15.69 -7.32 -10.94
CA PHE A 73 15.17 -8.70 -10.92
C PHE A 73 13.80 -8.84 -11.54
N LEU A 74 12.85 -7.97 -11.19
CA LEU A 74 11.47 -8.02 -11.65
C LEU A 74 11.10 -6.74 -12.39
N ILE A 75 10.10 -6.84 -13.28
CA ILE A 75 9.43 -5.64 -13.81
C ILE A 75 8.63 -4.95 -12.69
N ARG A 76 8.55 -3.62 -12.73
CA ARG A 76 7.96 -2.80 -11.66
C ARG A 76 6.54 -3.23 -11.28
N ARG A 77 5.68 -3.58 -12.25
CA ARG A 77 4.35 -4.14 -11.98
C ARG A 77 4.41 -5.38 -11.07
N ASN A 78 5.25 -6.34 -11.40
CA ASN A 78 5.35 -7.59 -10.64
C ASN A 78 5.95 -7.35 -9.25
N THR A 79 6.87 -6.40 -9.11
CA THR A 79 7.39 -5.97 -7.81
C THR A 79 6.27 -5.40 -6.94
N ILE A 80 5.43 -4.50 -7.47
CA ILE A 80 4.28 -3.94 -6.75
C ILE A 80 3.33 -5.06 -6.30
N ILE A 81 2.99 -5.99 -7.18
CA ILE A 81 2.09 -7.12 -6.86
C ILE A 81 2.69 -8.00 -5.77
N LEU A 82 3.96 -8.38 -5.90
CA LEU A 82 4.66 -9.21 -4.92
C LEU A 82 4.69 -8.53 -3.56
N TRP A 83 5.07 -7.24 -3.51
CA TRP A 83 5.09 -6.46 -2.27
C TRP A 83 3.71 -6.32 -1.64
N ALA A 84 2.67 -6.08 -2.44
CA ALA A 84 1.30 -6.01 -1.94
C ALA A 84 0.84 -7.34 -1.33
N LEU A 85 1.14 -8.47 -1.98
CA LEU A 85 0.77 -9.80 -1.47
C LEU A 85 1.57 -10.18 -0.21
N CYS A 86 2.88 -9.98 -0.20
CA CYS A 86 3.69 -10.21 1.00
C CYS A 86 3.26 -9.29 2.15
N GLY A 87 2.97 -8.02 1.86
CA GLY A 87 2.45 -7.08 2.84
C GLY A 87 1.08 -7.48 3.39
N SER A 88 0.18 -8.01 2.55
CA SER A 88 -1.13 -8.49 2.99
C SER A 88 -1.01 -9.71 3.91
N ILE A 89 -0.10 -10.64 3.62
CA ILE A 89 0.17 -11.80 4.50
C ILE A 89 0.70 -11.32 5.86
N ALA A 90 1.68 -10.41 5.85
CA ALA A 90 2.19 -9.83 7.09
C ALA A 90 1.11 -9.07 7.87
N PHE A 91 0.19 -8.38 7.18
CA PHE A 91 -0.92 -7.70 7.81
C PHE A 91 -1.92 -8.68 8.45
N ILE A 92 -2.25 -9.77 7.77
CA ILE A 92 -3.09 -10.85 8.34
C ILE A 92 -2.43 -11.39 9.61
N MET A 93 -1.13 -11.69 9.56
CA MET A 93 -0.39 -12.20 10.71
C MET A 93 -0.34 -11.20 11.86
N LEU A 94 -0.22 -9.89 11.58
CA LEU A 94 -0.23 -8.84 12.59
C LEU A 94 -1.55 -8.80 13.36
N ILE A 95 -2.67 -8.88 12.65
CA ILE A 95 -4.00 -8.68 13.23
C ILE A 95 -4.53 -9.96 13.91
N TRP A 96 -4.23 -11.14 13.33
CA TRP A 96 -4.88 -12.39 13.74
C TRP A 96 -3.96 -13.39 14.46
N TRP A 97 -2.63 -13.23 14.37
CA TRP A 97 -1.70 -14.22 14.92
C TRP A 97 -0.69 -13.66 15.91
N ALA A 98 -0.11 -12.49 15.65
CA ALA A 98 0.95 -11.93 16.49
C ALA A 98 0.37 -11.41 17.81
N GLU A 99 0.80 -11.96 18.94
CA GLU A 99 0.33 -11.58 20.29
C GLU A 99 1.42 -10.90 21.10
N SER A 100 2.62 -11.49 21.13
CA SER A 100 3.73 -10.95 21.92
C SER A 100 4.40 -9.75 21.23
N TRP A 101 5.02 -8.90 22.02
CA TRP A 101 5.73 -7.71 21.55
C TRP A 101 6.76 -8.04 20.44
N ASN A 102 7.54 -9.13 20.63
CA ASN A 102 8.54 -9.55 19.64
C ASN A 102 7.90 -10.05 18.33
N GLN A 103 6.82 -10.81 18.41
CA GLN A 103 6.07 -11.26 17.23
C GLN A 103 5.51 -10.07 16.47
N VAL A 104 4.88 -9.12 17.18
CA VAL A 104 4.34 -7.90 16.59
C VAL A 104 5.46 -7.08 15.95
N LEU A 105 6.62 -6.91 16.60
CA LEU A 105 7.74 -6.17 16.00
C LEU A 105 8.20 -6.78 14.68
N ILE A 106 8.37 -8.10 14.64
CA ILE A 106 8.82 -8.79 13.42
C ILE A 106 7.75 -8.66 12.31
N VAL A 107 6.53 -9.00 12.62
CA VAL A 107 5.46 -9.06 11.62
C VAL A 107 5.06 -7.66 11.15
N TYR A 108 4.99 -6.69 12.07
CA TYR A 108 4.70 -5.31 11.72
C TYR A 108 5.87 -4.68 10.95
N GLY A 109 7.10 -4.98 11.34
CA GLY A 109 8.28 -4.59 10.57
C GLY A 109 8.28 -5.13 9.14
N LEU A 110 7.93 -6.40 8.95
CA LEU A 110 7.74 -6.99 7.62
C LEU A 110 6.59 -6.33 6.86
N MET A 111 5.47 -6.09 7.52
CA MET A 111 4.34 -5.39 6.90
C MET A 111 4.74 -4.01 6.38
N THR A 112 5.41 -3.21 7.22
CA THR A 112 5.88 -1.88 6.82
C THR A 112 6.93 -1.94 5.72
N LEU A 113 7.86 -2.90 5.77
CA LEU A 113 8.85 -3.12 4.72
C LEU A 113 8.18 -3.33 3.35
N PHE A 114 7.17 -4.16 3.28
CA PHE A 114 6.46 -4.42 2.03
C PHE A 114 5.51 -3.28 1.65
N PHE A 115 4.74 -2.73 2.58
CA PHE A 115 3.82 -1.62 2.28
C PHE A 115 4.55 -0.38 1.78
N TYR A 116 5.64 0.02 2.46
CA TYR A 116 6.40 1.19 2.03
C TYR A 116 7.20 0.93 0.76
N GLY A 117 7.82 -0.24 0.67
CA GLY A 117 8.69 -0.56 -0.44
C GLY A 117 8.02 -0.41 -1.80
N ALA A 118 6.75 -0.79 -1.94
CA ALA A 118 6.04 -0.67 -3.20
C ALA A 118 5.99 0.78 -3.74
N TYR A 119 5.93 1.78 -2.86
CA TYR A 119 5.91 3.19 -3.28
C TYR A 119 7.18 3.62 -4.02
N ALA A 120 8.33 2.97 -3.75
CA ALA A 120 9.59 3.25 -4.45
C ALA A 120 9.48 3.04 -5.97
N VAL A 121 8.67 2.11 -6.40
CA VAL A 121 8.52 1.76 -7.82
C VAL A 121 7.18 2.21 -8.43
N MET A 122 6.20 2.57 -7.62
CA MET A 122 4.86 2.95 -8.09
C MET A 122 4.85 4.21 -8.95
N ALA A 123 5.56 5.26 -8.54
CA ALA A 123 5.59 6.52 -9.28
C ALA A 123 6.16 6.33 -10.68
N THR A 124 7.27 5.61 -10.79
CA THR A 124 7.90 5.28 -12.07
C THR A 124 6.99 4.39 -12.91
N PHE A 125 6.37 3.38 -12.31
CA PHE A 125 5.44 2.50 -13.00
C PHE A 125 4.24 3.26 -13.59
N ILE A 126 3.68 4.23 -12.87
CA ILE A 126 2.60 5.10 -13.40
C ILE A 126 3.11 5.87 -14.60
N ALA A 127 4.28 6.51 -14.50
CA ALA A 127 4.86 7.31 -15.56
C ALA A 127 5.13 6.49 -16.84
N GLU A 128 5.63 5.28 -16.72
CA GLU A 128 5.92 4.37 -17.85
C GLU A 128 4.68 3.91 -18.61
N ASN A 129 3.53 3.97 -17.98
CA ASN A 129 2.27 3.56 -18.61
C ASN A 129 1.71 4.61 -19.57
N PHE A 130 2.29 5.80 -19.65
CA PHE A 130 1.81 6.90 -20.49
C PHE A 130 2.93 7.53 -21.32
N PRO A 131 2.61 8.09 -22.50
CA PRO A 131 3.56 8.85 -23.29
C PRO A 131 4.02 10.11 -22.55
N ALA A 132 5.16 10.67 -22.94
CA ALA A 132 5.82 11.76 -22.25
C ALA A 132 4.89 12.95 -21.95
N GLU A 133 4.04 13.31 -22.89
CA GLU A 133 3.10 14.44 -22.80
C GLU A 133 2.03 14.24 -21.72
N LEU A 134 1.72 12.99 -21.36
CA LEU A 134 0.68 12.65 -20.38
C LEU A 134 1.23 12.21 -19.03
N ARG A 135 2.54 11.96 -18.91
CA ARG A 135 3.15 11.42 -17.67
C ARG A 135 2.86 12.27 -16.45
N ALA A 136 3.04 13.59 -16.55
CA ALA A 136 2.78 14.49 -15.44
C ALA A 136 1.30 14.49 -15.01
N THR A 137 0.38 14.54 -15.97
CA THR A 137 -1.06 14.51 -15.69
C THR A 137 -1.49 13.17 -15.11
N ALA A 138 -0.96 12.05 -15.61
CA ALA A 138 -1.24 10.72 -15.11
C ALA A 138 -0.68 10.52 -13.70
N ALA A 139 0.54 10.98 -13.42
CA ALA A 139 1.15 10.93 -12.10
C ALA A 139 0.36 11.75 -11.08
N SER A 140 -0.13 12.95 -11.47
CA SER A 140 -0.95 13.77 -10.59
C SER A 140 -2.31 13.13 -10.30
N PHE A 141 -2.99 12.59 -11.32
CA PHE A 141 -4.32 12.00 -11.17
C PHE A 141 -4.27 10.60 -10.55
N SER A 142 -3.57 9.65 -11.19
CA SER A 142 -3.54 8.25 -10.75
C SER A 142 -2.52 7.98 -9.64
N GLY A 143 -1.58 8.89 -9.42
CA GLY A 143 -0.65 8.87 -8.30
C GLY A 143 -1.12 9.74 -7.15
N THR A 144 -0.78 11.04 -7.20
CA THR A 144 -0.96 11.95 -6.05
C THR A 144 -2.40 12.04 -5.55
N LEU A 145 -3.38 12.22 -6.44
CA LEU A 145 -4.77 12.35 -6.02
C LEU A 145 -5.29 11.03 -5.42
N ALA A 146 -5.00 9.90 -6.04
CA ALA A 146 -5.42 8.60 -5.55
C ALA A 146 -4.81 8.29 -4.16
N ILE A 147 -3.51 8.57 -3.98
CA ILE A 147 -2.82 8.40 -2.69
C ILE A 147 -3.45 9.28 -1.62
N ASN A 148 -3.61 10.58 -1.87
CA ASN A 148 -4.13 11.50 -0.87
C ASN A 148 -5.57 11.17 -0.45
N LEU A 149 -6.42 10.77 -1.39
CA LEU A 149 -7.77 10.29 -1.08
C LEU A 149 -7.73 9.02 -0.23
N GLY A 150 -6.89 8.04 -0.60
CA GLY A 150 -6.74 6.81 0.16
C GLY A 150 -6.24 7.07 1.58
N PHE A 151 -5.17 7.84 1.73
CA PHE A 151 -4.62 8.21 3.03
C PHE A 151 -5.60 8.99 3.90
N GLY A 152 -6.37 9.90 3.32
CA GLY A 152 -7.35 10.68 4.07
C GLY A 152 -8.55 9.87 4.52
N LEU A 153 -9.01 8.94 3.69
CA LEU A 153 -10.21 8.13 3.99
C LEU A 153 -9.89 6.87 4.82
N GLY A 154 -8.67 6.32 4.72
CA GLY A 154 -8.27 5.11 5.46
C GLY A 154 -8.46 5.21 6.97
N PRO A 155 -7.92 6.23 7.66
CA PRO A 155 -8.10 6.42 9.10
C PRO A 155 -9.57 6.58 9.53
N LEU A 156 -10.36 7.30 8.73
CA LEU A 156 -11.79 7.49 9.00
C LEU A 156 -12.55 6.16 8.88
N ALA A 157 -12.27 5.41 7.82
CA ALA A 157 -12.91 4.13 7.57
C ALA A 157 -12.57 3.08 8.64
N ILE A 158 -11.30 2.98 9.06
CA ILE A 158 -10.92 2.03 10.10
C ILE A 158 -11.52 2.40 11.46
N THR A 159 -11.57 3.68 11.81
CA THR A 159 -12.20 4.11 13.04
C THR A 159 -13.71 3.75 13.07
N TYR A 160 -14.41 4.01 11.97
CA TYR A 160 -15.81 3.62 11.83
C TYR A 160 -15.99 2.09 11.88
N ALA A 161 -15.16 1.34 11.16
CA ALA A 161 -15.24 -0.13 11.13
C ALA A 161 -14.90 -0.75 12.49
N ALA A 162 -13.89 -0.22 13.19
CA ALA A 162 -13.52 -0.70 14.51
C ALA A 162 -14.63 -0.49 15.55
N THR A 163 -15.34 0.65 15.47
CA THR A 163 -16.46 0.93 16.37
C THR A 163 -17.65 -0.02 16.15
N ASN A 164 -17.92 -0.41 14.91
CA ASN A 164 -19.09 -1.23 14.58
C ASN A 164 -18.83 -2.74 14.58
N PHE A 165 -17.61 -3.17 14.21
CA PHE A 165 -17.26 -4.59 13.99
C PHE A 165 -16.08 -5.05 14.86
N GLY A 166 -15.50 -4.17 15.66
CA GLY A 166 -14.25 -4.42 16.39
C GLY A 166 -12.99 -4.26 15.50
N TRP A 167 -11.85 -4.07 16.15
CA TRP A 167 -10.60 -3.71 15.50
C TRP A 167 -10.11 -4.76 14.48
N ASN A 168 -10.16 -6.06 14.83
CA ASN A 168 -9.64 -7.11 13.96
C ASN A 168 -10.43 -7.23 12.66
N MET A 169 -11.77 -7.21 12.75
CA MET A 169 -12.64 -7.21 11.58
C MET A 169 -12.54 -5.89 10.81
N GLY A 170 -12.40 -4.77 11.53
CA GLY A 170 -12.17 -3.46 10.93
C GLY A 170 -10.94 -3.46 10.03
N TYR A 171 -9.80 -3.93 10.53
CA TYR A 171 -8.59 -4.05 9.70
C TYR A 171 -8.70 -5.07 8.58
N THR A 172 -9.49 -6.12 8.76
CA THR A 172 -9.77 -7.06 7.68
C THR A 172 -10.49 -6.38 6.52
N TYR A 173 -11.52 -5.58 6.79
CA TYR A 173 -12.30 -4.90 5.75
C TYR A 173 -11.59 -3.68 5.16
N VAL A 174 -10.91 -2.89 5.97
CA VAL A 174 -10.34 -1.59 5.56
C VAL A 174 -8.87 -1.69 5.17
N GLY A 175 -8.16 -2.66 5.71
CA GLY A 175 -6.73 -2.86 5.44
C GLY A 175 -6.46 -4.06 4.52
N ILE A 176 -6.76 -5.27 4.98
CA ILE A 176 -6.35 -6.52 4.31
C ILE A 176 -7.07 -6.71 2.98
N ILE A 177 -8.39 -6.59 2.93
CA ILE A 177 -9.14 -6.76 1.68
C ILE A 177 -8.72 -5.72 0.63
N PRO A 178 -8.64 -4.41 0.91
CA PRO A 178 -8.24 -3.42 -0.08
C PRO A 178 -6.84 -3.62 -0.65
N ILE A 179 -5.85 -4.05 0.16
CA ILE A 179 -4.49 -4.30 -0.36
C ILE A 179 -4.44 -5.50 -1.29
N VAL A 180 -5.19 -6.56 -0.99
CA VAL A 180 -5.32 -7.73 -1.87
C VAL A 180 -6.03 -7.35 -3.18
N LEU A 181 -7.10 -6.57 -3.08
CA LEU A 181 -7.80 -6.06 -4.27
C LEU A 181 -6.88 -5.15 -5.11
N ALA A 182 -6.06 -4.32 -4.49
CA ALA A 182 -5.06 -3.51 -5.19
C ALA A 182 -4.08 -4.40 -5.98
N ALA A 183 -3.56 -5.47 -5.36
CA ALA A 183 -2.68 -6.42 -6.05
C ALA A 183 -3.38 -7.06 -7.26
N ILE A 184 -4.63 -7.47 -7.11
CA ILE A 184 -5.43 -8.05 -8.19
C ILE A 184 -5.64 -7.03 -9.32
N ILE A 185 -5.95 -5.77 -8.99
CA ILE A 185 -6.14 -4.71 -9.99
C ILE A 185 -4.83 -4.47 -10.77
N PHE A 186 -3.69 -4.44 -10.10
CA PHE A 186 -2.40 -4.30 -10.78
C PHE A 186 -2.08 -5.47 -11.73
N MET A 187 -2.61 -6.67 -11.49
CA MET A 187 -2.47 -7.81 -12.41
C MET A 187 -3.17 -7.58 -13.76
N PHE A 188 -4.24 -6.78 -13.79
CA PHE A 188 -4.95 -6.43 -15.04
C PHE A 188 -4.23 -5.37 -15.90
N LEU A 189 -3.20 -4.72 -15.39
CA LEU A 189 -2.36 -3.83 -16.16
C LEU A 189 -1.35 -4.63 -16.99
N LYS A 190 -1.08 -4.15 -18.20
CA LYS A 190 -0.03 -4.77 -19.01
C LYS A 190 1.35 -4.49 -18.40
N PRO A 191 2.25 -5.49 -18.39
CA PRO A 191 3.65 -5.23 -18.02
C PRO A 191 4.28 -4.27 -19.04
N VAL A 192 5.07 -3.33 -18.57
CA VAL A 192 5.91 -2.48 -19.42
C VAL A 192 7.30 -3.09 -19.42
N PRO A 193 7.79 -3.61 -20.57
CA PRO A 193 9.15 -4.13 -20.70
C PRO A 193 10.17 -3.02 -20.45
N ARG A 194 11.35 -3.36 -19.92
CA ARG A 194 12.41 -2.38 -19.64
C ARG A 194 12.98 -1.74 -20.91
N GLU A 195 12.98 -2.48 -22.01
CA GLU A 195 13.48 -2.05 -23.31
C GLU A 195 12.63 -0.90 -23.92
N ASP A 196 11.37 -0.77 -23.50
CA ASP A 196 10.44 0.25 -24.01
C ASP A 196 10.51 1.57 -23.21
N VAL A 197 11.40 1.70 -22.24
CA VAL A 197 11.45 2.85 -21.30
C VAL A 197 12.47 3.91 -21.73
N PHE A 198 13.40 3.58 -22.64
CA PHE A 198 14.47 4.46 -23.12
C PHE A 198 14.31 4.84 -24.58
#